data_4542155ccf452e70a7c02c1db15dab45
#
_entry.id   4542155ccf452e70a7c02c1db15dab45
#
_cell.length_a   1.000
_cell.length_b   1.000
_cell.length_c   1.000
_cell.angle_alpha   90.00
_cell.angle_beta   90.00
_cell.angle_gamma   90.00
#
_symmetry.space_group_name_H-M   'P 1'
#
loop_
_entity.id
_entity.type
_entity.pdbx_description
1 polymer ?
#
loop_
_entity_poly.entity_id
_entity_poly.type
_entity_poly.pdbx_seq_one_letter_code
_entity_poly.pdbx_strand_id
1 'polypeptide(L)'
;MVTRYGMTEALGPMVYAENEGEVFLGRSITKTNNMSESTLQKVDAEVRRIIDQQYAQARKLIEDNKDKIHAMAKALLEWETIDGEQLDDIIAGKEPRPPKDWTPRNSSVGGGGGPSGGTPAVSTDPAPTVA
;
A
#
# COMPACT_ATOMS: atom_id res chain seq x y z
N MET A 1 -10.71 -4.24 -20.29
CA MET A 1 -11.74 -5.29 -20.11
C MET A 1 -12.86 -5.14 -21.14
N VAL A 2 -13.62 -4.06 -21.11
CA VAL A 2 -14.79 -3.84 -21.96
C VAL A 2 -14.43 -3.84 -23.46
N THR A 3 -13.46 -3.01 -23.85
CA THR A 3 -13.10 -2.79 -25.26
C THR A 3 -12.10 -3.79 -25.84
N ARG A 4 -11.16 -4.29 -25.03
CA ARG A 4 -10.08 -5.20 -25.50
C ARG A 4 -10.45 -6.67 -25.40
N TYR A 5 -11.25 -7.06 -24.41
CA TYR A 5 -11.50 -8.47 -24.13
C TYR A 5 -12.96 -8.88 -24.28
N GLY A 6 -13.88 -7.93 -24.60
CA GLY A 6 -15.29 -8.23 -24.78
C GLY A 6 -15.94 -8.86 -23.54
N MET A 7 -15.51 -8.47 -22.33
CA MET A 7 -15.96 -9.08 -21.08
C MET A 7 -17.21 -8.38 -20.53
N THR A 8 -18.17 -8.08 -21.36
CA THR A 8 -19.45 -7.49 -20.93
C THR A 8 -20.60 -8.08 -21.73
N GLU A 9 -21.70 -8.36 -21.07
CA GLU A 9 -22.91 -8.87 -21.72
C GLU A 9 -23.54 -7.85 -22.67
N ALA A 10 -23.46 -6.56 -22.32
CA ALA A 10 -24.09 -5.48 -23.07
C ALA A 10 -23.46 -5.23 -24.46
N LEU A 11 -22.17 -5.51 -24.62
CA LEU A 11 -21.43 -5.30 -25.86
C LEU A 11 -21.04 -6.60 -26.55
N GLY A 12 -21.22 -7.74 -25.86
CA GLY A 12 -20.87 -9.05 -26.37
C GLY A 12 -19.35 -9.29 -26.48
N PRO A 13 -18.94 -10.48 -26.98
CA PRO A 13 -17.52 -10.86 -27.06
C PRO A 13 -16.84 -10.26 -28.29
N MET A 14 -16.95 -8.95 -28.47
CA MET A 14 -16.32 -8.23 -29.59
C MET A 14 -15.15 -7.38 -29.08
N VAL A 15 -14.10 -7.31 -29.89
CA VAL A 15 -12.94 -6.43 -29.63
C VAL A 15 -13.19 -5.10 -30.32
N TYR A 16 -13.29 -4.06 -29.53
CA TYR A 16 -13.49 -2.69 -29.99
C TYR A 16 -12.19 -1.83 -29.89
N ALA A 17 -11.12 -2.40 -29.34
CA ALA A 17 -9.84 -1.70 -29.25
C ALA A 17 -9.16 -1.70 -30.61
N GLU A 18 -8.71 -0.53 -31.04
CA GLU A 18 -7.81 -0.43 -32.17
C GLU A 18 -6.49 -1.12 -31.82
N ASN A 19 -5.98 -1.91 -32.79
CA ASN A 19 -4.59 -2.33 -32.75
C ASN A 19 -3.77 -1.03 -32.80
N GLU A 20 -3.04 -0.73 -31.74
CA GLU A 20 -1.93 0.24 -31.77
C GLU A 20 -0.89 -0.38 -32.71
N GLY A 21 -1.09 -0.18 -34.01
CA GLY A 21 -0.11 -0.53 -35.03
C GLY A 21 1.17 0.21 -34.71
N GLU A 22 2.29 -0.48 -34.86
CA GLU A 22 3.63 0.06 -34.67
C GLU A 22 3.74 1.45 -35.27
N VAL A 23 4.14 2.42 -34.44
CA VAL A 23 4.38 3.78 -34.87
C VAL A 23 5.62 3.76 -35.76
N PHE A 24 5.41 3.63 -37.07
CA PHE A 24 6.50 3.81 -38.04
C PHE A 24 6.82 5.30 -38.12
N LEU A 25 8.05 5.64 -37.77
CA LEU A 25 8.59 6.99 -37.75
C LEU A 25 8.26 7.74 -39.05
N GLY A 26 7.43 8.79 -38.94
CA GLY A 26 7.21 9.74 -40.02
C GLY A 26 5.80 9.87 -40.58
N ARG A 27 4.81 9.12 -40.12
CA ARG A 27 3.42 9.26 -40.57
C ARG A 27 2.54 9.71 -39.41
N SER A 28 1.96 10.88 -39.53
CA SER A 28 0.92 11.36 -38.64
C SER A 28 -0.26 10.37 -38.67
N ILE A 29 -0.40 9.57 -37.63
CA ILE A 29 -1.51 8.66 -37.47
C ILE A 29 -2.72 9.50 -37.04
N THR A 30 -3.57 9.82 -37.99
CA THR A 30 -4.92 10.26 -37.68
C THR A 30 -5.61 9.06 -37.00
N LYS A 31 -5.86 9.14 -35.70
CA LYS A 31 -6.66 8.15 -34.96
C LYS A 31 -8.07 8.17 -35.56
N THR A 32 -8.32 7.30 -36.48
CA THR A 32 -9.66 7.05 -37.00
C THR A 32 -10.34 6.16 -35.95
N ASN A 33 -11.21 6.74 -35.17
CA ASN A 33 -12.04 6.01 -34.23
C ASN A 33 -13.05 5.21 -35.06
N ASN A 34 -12.79 3.92 -35.27
CA ASN A 34 -13.62 3.04 -36.10
C ASN A 34 -14.95 2.63 -35.44
N MET A 35 -15.22 3.16 -34.25
CA MET A 35 -16.48 2.92 -33.54
C MET A 35 -17.50 4.02 -33.85
N SER A 36 -18.76 3.61 -34.04
CA SER A 36 -19.84 4.57 -34.14
C SER A 36 -20.08 5.27 -32.82
N GLU A 37 -20.55 6.53 -32.85
CA GLU A 37 -20.86 7.33 -31.66
C GLU A 37 -21.80 6.57 -30.70
N SER A 38 -22.80 5.86 -31.25
CA SER A 38 -23.71 5.05 -30.45
C SER A 38 -23.01 3.88 -29.73
N THR A 39 -21.98 3.30 -30.32
CA THR A 39 -21.18 2.25 -29.69
C THR A 39 -20.30 2.82 -28.58
N LEU A 40 -19.69 3.98 -28.80
CA LEU A 40 -18.90 4.67 -27.78
C LEU A 40 -19.75 4.99 -26.55
N GLN A 41 -20.95 5.53 -26.73
CA GLN A 41 -21.86 5.81 -25.63
C GLN A 41 -22.24 4.54 -24.83
N LYS A 42 -22.44 3.41 -25.51
CA LYS A 42 -22.67 2.13 -24.81
C LYS A 42 -21.45 1.64 -24.05
N VAL A 43 -20.25 1.80 -24.62
CA VAL A 43 -18.98 1.49 -23.92
C VAL A 43 -18.85 2.32 -22.66
N ASP A 44 -19.05 3.62 -22.75
CA ASP A 44 -18.94 4.54 -21.62
C ASP A 44 -19.98 4.22 -20.53
N ALA A 45 -21.22 3.96 -20.92
CA ALA A 45 -22.27 3.56 -20.00
C ALA A 45 -21.93 2.25 -19.26
N GLU A 46 -21.39 1.27 -19.97
CA GLU A 46 -21.04 -0.03 -19.39
C GLU A 46 -19.82 0.07 -18.47
N VAL A 47 -18.79 0.83 -18.84
CA VAL A 47 -17.64 1.11 -17.99
C VAL A 47 -18.09 1.79 -16.70
N ARG A 48 -18.94 2.79 -16.82
CA ARG A 48 -19.47 3.52 -15.64
C ARG A 48 -20.30 2.60 -14.76
N ARG A 49 -21.17 1.78 -15.32
CA ARG A 49 -21.98 0.80 -14.59
C ARG A 49 -21.11 -0.14 -13.75
N ILE A 50 -20.04 -0.69 -14.36
CA ILE A 50 -19.12 -1.61 -13.68
C ILE A 50 -18.42 -0.88 -12.51
N ILE A 51 -17.90 0.33 -12.75
CA ILE A 51 -17.20 1.11 -11.72
C ILE A 51 -18.15 1.45 -10.58
N ASP A 52 -19.34 1.98 -10.87
CA ASP A 52 -20.31 2.38 -9.86
C ASP A 52 -20.77 1.19 -9.01
N GLN A 53 -20.99 0.03 -9.65
CA GLN A 53 -21.35 -1.20 -8.95
C GLN A 53 -20.24 -1.67 -8.00
N GLN A 54 -19.00 -1.70 -8.46
CA GLN A 54 -17.87 -2.14 -7.65
C GLN A 54 -17.55 -1.13 -6.53
N TYR A 55 -17.69 0.15 -6.81
CA TYR A 55 -17.53 1.19 -5.80
C TYR A 55 -18.58 1.07 -4.68
N ALA A 56 -19.85 0.87 -5.05
CA ALA A 56 -20.91 0.66 -4.08
C ALA A 56 -20.69 -0.60 -3.22
N GLN A 57 -20.21 -1.69 -3.84
CA GLN A 57 -19.87 -2.91 -3.12
C GLN A 57 -18.69 -2.70 -2.15
N ALA A 58 -17.62 -2.04 -2.59
CA ALA A 58 -16.46 -1.73 -1.76
C ALA A 58 -16.86 -0.84 -0.57
N ARG A 59 -17.66 0.20 -0.83
CA ARG A 59 -18.18 1.07 0.21
C ARG A 59 -19.00 0.31 1.25
N LYS A 60 -19.90 -0.55 0.80
CA LYS A 60 -20.70 -1.40 1.68
C LYS A 60 -19.82 -2.30 2.55
N LEU A 61 -18.80 -2.96 1.96
CA LEU A 61 -17.88 -3.81 2.71
C LEU A 61 -17.13 -3.03 3.81
N ILE A 62 -16.72 -1.80 3.51
CA ILE A 62 -16.05 -0.93 4.49
C ILE A 62 -17.03 -0.50 5.60
N GLU A 63 -18.26 -0.11 5.23
CA GLU A 63 -19.28 0.31 6.19
C GLU A 63 -19.71 -0.85 7.10
N ASP A 64 -19.90 -2.06 6.55
CA ASP A 64 -20.28 -3.27 7.29
C ASP A 64 -19.16 -3.76 8.24
N ASN A 65 -17.90 -3.45 7.95
CA ASN A 65 -16.74 -3.87 8.77
C ASN A 65 -16.01 -2.69 9.43
N LYS A 66 -16.70 -1.58 9.64
CA LYS A 66 -16.09 -0.34 10.16
C LYS A 66 -15.39 -0.54 11.50
N ASP A 67 -15.97 -1.32 12.40
CA ASP A 67 -15.39 -1.60 13.72
C ASP A 67 -14.07 -2.37 13.60
N LYS A 68 -13.99 -3.33 12.68
CA LYS A 68 -12.76 -4.09 12.40
C LYS A 68 -11.67 -3.18 11.82
N ILE A 69 -12.05 -2.26 10.92
CA ILE A 69 -11.13 -1.28 10.34
C ILE A 69 -10.58 -0.35 11.43
N HIS A 70 -11.43 0.11 12.36
CA HIS A 70 -10.97 0.90 13.49
C HIS A 70 -10.04 0.12 14.42
N ALA A 71 -10.32 -1.16 14.67
CA ALA A 71 -9.45 -2.04 15.46
C ALA A 71 -8.07 -2.22 14.79
N MET A 72 -8.05 -2.44 13.47
CA MET A 72 -6.80 -2.49 12.68
C MET A 72 -6.02 -1.19 12.76
N ALA A 73 -6.70 -0.04 12.57
CA ALA A 73 -6.07 1.26 12.64
C ALA A 73 -5.45 1.53 14.02
N LYS A 74 -6.15 1.16 15.10
CA LYS A 74 -5.65 1.28 16.46
C LYS A 74 -4.42 0.39 16.68
N ALA A 75 -4.45 -0.86 16.25
CA ALA A 75 -3.34 -1.79 16.34
C ALA A 75 -2.12 -1.29 15.56
N LEU A 76 -2.31 -0.74 14.34
CA LEU A 76 -1.23 -0.15 13.55
C LEU A 76 -0.61 1.11 14.19
N LEU A 77 -1.41 1.93 14.87
CA LEU A 77 -0.89 3.08 15.60
C LEU A 77 -0.08 2.67 16.83
N GLU A 78 -0.42 1.56 17.46
CA GLU A 78 0.26 1.04 18.65
C GLU A 78 1.53 0.27 18.28
N TRP A 79 1.45 -0.61 17.28
CA TRP A 79 2.53 -1.56 16.97
C TRP A 79 3.23 -1.32 15.64
N GLU A 80 2.75 -0.38 14.81
CA GLU A 80 3.27 -0.03 13.47
C GLU A 80 3.12 -1.14 12.43
N THR A 81 3.01 -2.38 12.85
CA THR A 81 2.84 -3.56 11.98
C THR A 81 1.77 -4.48 12.55
N ILE A 82 1.05 -5.17 11.65
CA ILE A 82 0.10 -6.22 12.00
C ILE A 82 0.49 -7.46 11.20
N ASP A 83 0.62 -8.59 11.87
CA ASP A 83 0.83 -9.89 11.24
C ASP A 83 -0.50 -10.64 10.98
N GLY A 84 -0.41 -11.82 10.36
CA GLY A 84 -1.59 -12.61 10.01
C GLY A 84 -2.40 -13.07 11.24
N GLU A 85 -1.73 -13.44 12.35
CA GLU A 85 -2.40 -13.93 13.55
C GLU A 85 -3.24 -12.81 14.21
N GLN A 86 -2.71 -11.59 14.23
CA GLN A 86 -3.41 -10.41 14.75
C GLN A 86 -4.58 -10.01 13.86
N LEU A 87 -4.40 -10.11 12.54
CA LEU A 87 -5.47 -9.86 11.58
C LEU A 87 -6.62 -10.84 11.76
N ASP A 88 -6.33 -12.12 11.97
CA ASP A 88 -7.33 -13.16 12.23
C ASP A 88 -8.09 -12.88 13.54
N ASP A 89 -7.39 -12.45 14.60
CA ASP A 89 -8.03 -12.07 15.86
C ASP A 89 -9.00 -10.88 15.66
N ILE A 90 -8.60 -9.85 14.92
CA ILE A 90 -9.44 -8.69 14.61
C ILE A 90 -10.66 -9.09 13.76
N ILE A 91 -10.46 -9.94 12.74
CA ILE A 91 -11.56 -10.44 11.90
C ILE A 91 -12.56 -11.25 12.73
N ALA A 92 -12.06 -12.04 13.69
CA ALA A 92 -12.89 -12.80 14.61
C ALA A 92 -13.56 -11.93 15.71
N GLY A 93 -13.29 -10.62 15.74
CA GLY A 93 -13.81 -9.70 16.75
C GLY A 93 -13.17 -9.85 18.13
N LYS A 94 -11.98 -10.44 18.19
CA LYS A 94 -11.18 -10.58 19.41
C LYS A 94 -10.20 -9.41 19.54
N GLU A 95 -9.76 -9.16 20.75
CA GLU A 95 -8.68 -8.20 21.00
C GLU A 95 -7.36 -8.76 20.42
N PRO A 96 -6.69 -8.04 19.52
CA PRO A 96 -5.49 -8.53 18.89
C PRO A 96 -4.35 -8.64 19.90
N ARG A 97 -3.58 -9.71 19.80
CA ARG A 97 -2.38 -9.95 20.61
C ARG A 97 -1.23 -9.04 20.18
N PRO A 98 -0.34 -8.60 21.08
CA PRO A 98 0.85 -7.87 20.68
C PRO A 98 1.76 -8.74 19.79
N PRO A 99 2.50 -8.15 18.82
CA PRO A 99 3.45 -8.88 18.00
C PRO A 99 4.52 -9.58 18.84
N LYS A 100 5.02 -10.73 18.39
CA LYS A 100 5.98 -11.57 19.13
C LYS A 100 7.28 -10.83 19.47
N ASP A 101 7.70 -9.88 18.63
CA ASP A 101 8.95 -9.13 18.77
C ASP A 101 8.71 -7.66 19.17
N TRP A 102 7.50 -7.33 19.64
CA TRP A 102 7.18 -5.95 19.99
C TRP A 102 7.71 -5.58 21.37
N THR A 103 8.53 -4.52 21.42
CA THR A 103 8.98 -3.88 22.65
C THR A 103 8.37 -2.49 22.77
N PRO A 104 7.69 -2.17 23.90
CA PRO A 104 7.09 -0.85 24.07
C PRO A 104 8.14 0.26 23.95
N ARG A 105 7.87 1.24 23.11
CA ARG A 105 8.77 2.38 22.83
C ARG A 105 9.11 3.21 24.09
N ASN A 106 8.35 3.02 25.17
CA ASN A 106 8.50 3.79 26.44
C ASN A 106 9.35 3.10 27.51
N SER A 107 9.94 1.94 27.27
CA SER A 107 10.80 1.27 28.24
C SER A 107 12.25 1.79 28.26
N SER A 108 12.62 2.76 27.43
CA SER A 108 13.99 3.31 27.38
C SER A 108 14.16 4.70 27.98
N VAL A 109 13.17 5.24 28.71
CA VAL A 109 13.35 6.49 29.49
C VAL A 109 13.36 6.16 30.98
N GLY A 110 14.43 5.51 31.44
CA GLY A 110 14.56 5.18 32.85
C GLY A 110 15.79 4.34 33.15
N GLY A 111 16.98 4.85 32.84
CA GLY A 111 18.23 4.20 33.20
C GLY A 111 19.40 5.15 32.97
N GLY A 112 19.47 6.21 33.74
CA GLY A 112 20.63 7.05 33.84
C GLY A 112 21.82 6.27 34.40
N GLY A 113 22.60 5.63 33.52
CA GLY A 113 23.97 5.21 33.81
C GLY A 113 24.88 6.35 33.39
N GLY A 114 25.29 7.19 34.34
CA GLY A 114 26.29 8.20 34.11
C GLY A 114 27.62 7.57 33.68
N PRO A 115 28.39 8.21 32.78
CA PRO A 115 29.69 7.72 32.40
C PRO A 115 30.63 7.84 33.60
N SER A 116 31.06 6.70 34.13
CA SER A 116 32.18 6.61 35.06
C SER A 116 33.41 7.15 34.34
N GLY A 117 33.85 8.34 34.77
CA GLY A 117 35.07 8.99 34.32
C GLY A 117 36.29 8.17 34.72
N GLY A 118 36.79 7.38 33.81
CA GLY A 118 38.14 6.83 33.87
C GLY A 118 39.13 7.88 33.40
N THR A 119 39.83 8.51 34.31
CA THR A 119 40.96 9.40 34.05
C THR A 119 42.10 8.54 33.47
N PRO A 120 42.64 8.83 32.27
CA PRO A 120 43.85 8.17 31.80
C PRO A 120 45.05 8.69 32.62
N ALA A 121 45.76 7.75 33.24
CA ALA A 121 47.01 8.03 33.93
C ALA A 121 48.05 8.57 32.93
N VAL A 122 48.54 9.76 33.21
CA VAL A 122 49.69 10.36 32.51
C VAL A 122 50.93 9.60 32.93
N SER A 123 51.52 8.85 32.04
CA SER A 123 52.84 8.27 32.17
C SER A 123 53.87 9.36 31.90
N THR A 124 54.55 9.80 32.93
CA THR A 124 55.73 10.69 32.85
C THR A 124 56.96 9.80 32.62
N ASP A 125 57.40 9.68 31.39
CA ASP A 125 58.72 9.17 31.05
C ASP A 125 59.75 10.29 31.24
N PRO A 126 60.87 10.02 31.93
CA PRO A 126 61.94 11.01 32.07
C PRO A 126 62.81 11.05 30.81
N ALA A 127 63.14 12.27 30.38
CA ALA A 127 63.96 12.56 29.24
C ALA A 127 65.42 12.01 29.40
N PRO A 128 66.05 11.54 28.28
CA PRO A 128 67.42 11.09 28.32
C PRO A 128 68.39 12.28 28.40
N THR A 129 69.28 12.17 29.37
CA THR A 129 70.45 13.10 29.56
C THR A 129 71.43 12.83 28.46
N VAL A 130 71.80 13.87 27.69
CA VAL A 130 72.90 13.87 26.73
C VAL A 130 74.16 14.33 27.46
N ALA A 131 75.17 13.49 27.39
CA ALA A 131 76.55 13.83 27.69
C ALA A 131 77.31 14.15 26.42
#